data_dbcfed9f2df2c383c39a796a540b2bdc
#
_entry.id   dbcfed9f2df2c383c39a796a540b2bdc
#
_cell.length_a   1.000
_cell.length_b   1.000
_cell.length_c   1.000
_cell.angle_alpha   90.00
_cell.angle_beta   90.00
_cell.angle_gamma   90.00
#
_symmetry.space_group_name_H-M   'P 1'
#
loop_
_entity.id
_entity.type
_entity.pdbx_description
1 polymer ?
#
loop_
_entity_poly.entity_id
_entity_poly.type
_entity_poly.pdbx_seq_one_letter_code
_entity_poly.pdbx_strand_id
1 'polypeptide(L)'
;MLTRRHFLSTTAATTAAFALPNLVEAEEYSFDPTPQEVRIKKEFLPGEILVLPRSYYLYWVTEPRKAMRYGVGVGRAGLEFTGSATIDRKREWPSWRPTPEMIEREPHRYTKFIDNDYIMPGGPSNPLGARALYLYQNGVDTYFRIHGTNQPKTIGSSVSNGCIRMLNEHVTDLYERVPVGTKVTVL
;
A
#
# COMPACT_ATOMS: atom_id res chain seq x y z
N MET A 1 64.01 -57.22 -40.76
CA MET A 1 62.57 -57.28 -40.55
C MET A 1 62.25 -56.51 -39.27
N LEU A 2 61.59 -55.36 -39.39
CA LEU A 2 61.34 -54.42 -38.28
C LEU A 2 59.90 -54.54 -37.89
N THR A 3 59.63 -54.88 -36.64
CA THR A 3 58.31 -54.94 -36.08
C THR A 3 57.99 -53.62 -35.34
N ARG A 4 56.95 -52.96 -35.82
CA ARG A 4 56.44 -51.72 -35.21
C ARG A 4 55.60 -52.01 -33.92
N ARG A 5 56.10 -51.56 -32.79
CA ARG A 5 55.28 -51.49 -31.55
C ARG A 5 54.46 -50.21 -31.52
N HIS A 6 53.16 -50.36 -31.51
CA HIS A 6 52.25 -49.23 -31.33
C HIS A 6 52.18 -48.88 -29.84
N PHE A 7 52.51 -47.63 -29.56
CA PHE A 7 52.35 -47.06 -28.23
C PHE A 7 50.95 -46.41 -28.18
N LEU A 8 50.01 -46.96 -27.46
CA LEU A 8 48.69 -46.37 -27.19
C LEU A 8 48.80 -45.49 -25.95
N SER A 9 48.82 -44.16 -26.15
CA SER A 9 48.70 -43.18 -25.07
C SER A 9 47.21 -42.96 -24.76
N THR A 10 46.75 -43.45 -23.61
CA THR A 10 45.41 -43.14 -23.08
C THR A 10 45.46 -41.79 -22.38
N THR A 11 44.90 -40.77 -23.00
CA THR A 11 44.69 -39.47 -22.39
C THR A 11 43.41 -39.54 -21.58
N ALA A 12 43.52 -39.52 -20.25
CA ALA A 12 42.38 -39.37 -19.34
C ALA A 12 41.91 -37.92 -19.35
N ALA A 13 40.76 -37.66 -19.95
CA ALA A 13 40.09 -36.34 -19.85
C ALA A 13 39.39 -36.24 -18.50
N THR A 14 39.95 -35.42 -17.60
CA THR A 14 39.31 -35.05 -16.35
C THR A 14 38.28 -33.97 -16.65
N THR A 15 36.98 -34.32 -16.68
CA THR A 15 35.87 -33.35 -16.72
C THR A 15 35.73 -32.70 -15.37
N ALA A 16 36.20 -31.45 -15.23
CA ALA A 16 35.89 -30.61 -14.09
C ALA A 16 34.42 -30.17 -14.17
N ALA A 17 33.58 -30.75 -13.32
CA ALA A 17 32.21 -30.30 -13.14
C ALA A 17 32.24 -28.93 -12.38
N PHE A 18 32.04 -27.85 -13.11
CA PHE A 18 31.75 -26.56 -12.49
C PHE A 18 30.37 -26.64 -11.86
N ALA A 19 30.32 -26.70 -10.54
CA ALA A 19 29.10 -26.48 -9.77
C ALA A 19 28.68 -25.02 -9.99
N LEU A 20 27.61 -24.81 -10.77
CA LEU A 20 26.96 -23.51 -10.86
C LEU A 20 26.45 -23.15 -9.47
N PRO A 21 26.69 -21.91 -8.99
CA PRO A 21 26.09 -21.46 -7.75
C PRO A 21 24.57 -21.57 -7.90
N ASN A 22 23.92 -22.20 -6.90
CA ASN A 22 22.46 -22.19 -6.80
C ASN A 22 22.00 -20.74 -6.89
N LEU A 23 21.30 -20.40 -7.99
CA LEU A 23 20.49 -19.20 -8.04
C LEU A 23 19.49 -19.34 -6.91
N VAL A 24 19.67 -18.57 -5.84
CA VAL A 24 18.64 -18.38 -4.85
C VAL A 24 17.48 -17.76 -5.63
N GLU A 25 16.46 -18.55 -5.91
CA GLU A 25 15.18 -18.02 -6.39
C GLU A 25 14.77 -16.95 -5.35
N ALA A 26 14.76 -15.69 -5.80
CA ALA A 26 14.18 -14.63 -5.01
C ALA A 26 12.73 -15.06 -4.78
N GLU A 27 12.35 -15.34 -3.53
CA GLU A 27 10.96 -15.55 -3.18
C GLU A 27 10.17 -14.39 -3.75
N GLU A 28 9.31 -14.68 -4.72
CA GLU A 28 8.38 -13.71 -5.30
C GLU A 28 7.49 -13.25 -4.15
N TYR A 29 7.76 -12.06 -3.62
CA TYR A 29 7.04 -11.49 -2.48
C TYR A 29 5.60 -11.23 -2.92
N SER A 30 4.73 -12.20 -2.75
CA SER A 30 3.32 -12.07 -3.07
C SER A 30 2.66 -11.09 -2.08
N PHE A 31 2.07 -10.02 -2.61
CA PHE A 31 1.33 -9.05 -1.80
C PHE A 31 0.10 -9.72 -1.16
N ASP A 32 0.06 -9.72 0.18
CA ASP A 32 -1.07 -10.21 0.98
C ASP A 32 -1.71 -9.04 1.74
N PRO A 33 -2.94 -8.63 1.39
CA PRO A 33 -3.63 -7.53 2.06
C PRO A 33 -4.16 -7.90 3.45
N THR A 34 -4.14 -9.17 3.84
CA THR A 34 -4.73 -9.66 5.10
C THR A 34 -4.10 -8.98 6.32
N PRO A 35 -4.92 -8.52 7.30
CA PRO A 35 -4.39 -7.94 8.52
C PRO A 35 -3.54 -8.94 9.31
N GLN A 36 -2.34 -8.52 9.70
CA GLN A 36 -1.40 -9.37 10.44
C GLN A 36 -0.67 -8.57 11.51
N GLU A 37 -0.51 -9.15 12.71
CA GLU A 37 0.43 -8.63 13.69
C GLU A 37 1.86 -8.91 13.23
N VAL A 38 2.69 -7.86 13.18
CA VAL A 38 4.07 -7.94 12.72
C VAL A 38 5.02 -7.24 13.69
N ARG A 39 6.29 -7.67 13.67
CA ARG A 39 7.36 -6.95 14.36
C ARG A 39 7.81 -5.74 13.56
N ILE A 40 8.03 -4.62 14.27
CA ILE A 40 8.54 -3.38 13.70
C ILE A 40 9.77 -2.89 14.49
N LYS A 41 10.43 -1.86 13.98
CA LYS A 41 11.55 -1.22 14.66
C LYS A 41 11.08 -0.49 15.93
N LYS A 42 11.97 -0.37 16.90
CA LYS A 42 11.68 0.21 18.23
C LYS A 42 11.47 1.72 18.24
N GLU A 43 11.91 2.42 17.18
CA GLU A 43 11.78 3.88 17.06
C GLU A 43 10.32 4.35 16.85
N PHE A 44 9.42 3.45 16.44
CA PHE A 44 8.01 3.78 16.23
C PHE A 44 7.22 3.61 17.53
N LEU A 45 6.38 4.59 17.83
CA LEU A 45 5.67 4.68 19.10
C LEU A 45 4.27 4.07 19.01
N PRO A 46 3.82 3.36 20.08
CA PRO A 46 2.45 2.90 20.15
C PRO A 46 1.44 4.03 19.94
N GLY A 47 0.39 3.74 19.17
CA GLY A 47 -0.67 4.69 18.85
C GLY A 47 -0.43 5.52 17.58
N GLU A 48 0.71 5.38 16.88
CA GLU A 48 0.91 6.04 15.59
C GLU A 48 0.65 5.09 14.41
N ILE A 49 0.36 5.69 13.25
CA ILE A 49 0.20 5.00 11.97
C ILE A 49 1.38 5.33 11.06
N LEU A 50 1.91 4.30 10.41
CA LEU A 50 2.94 4.42 9.38
C LEU A 50 2.36 3.90 8.07
N VAL A 51 2.57 4.61 6.98
CA VAL A 51 2.21 4.16 5.64
C VAL A 51 3.46 4.04 4.80
N LEU A 52 3.66 2.88 4.19
CA LEU A 52 4.75 2.58 3.27
C LEU A 52 4.18 2.39 1.86
N PRO A 53 4.06 3.45 1.06
CA PRO A 53 3.42 3.37 -0.25
C PRO A 53 4.09 2.39 -1.21
N ARG A 54 5.43 2.29 -1.17
CA ARG A 54 6.20 1.39 -2.06
C ARG A 54 5.94 -0.09 -1.83
N SER A 55 5.53 -0.46 -0.62
CA SER A 55 5.19 -1.85 -0.28
C SER A 55 3.69 -2.10 -0.16
N TYR A 56 2.87 -1.05 -0.34
CA TYR A 56 1.41 -1.10 -0.24
C TYR A 56 0.90 -1.55 1.13
N TYR A 57 1.56 -1.12 2.21
CA TYR A 57 1.15 -1.44 3.57
C TYR A 57 0.99 -0.20 4.45
N LEU A 58 0.01 -0.31 5.35
CA LEU A 58 -0.22 0.56 6.49
C LEU A 58 0.04 -0.25 7.76
N TYR A 59 0.71 0.36 8.74
CA TYR A 59 1.02 -0.23 10.04
C TYR A 59 0.44 0.64 11.14
N TRP A 60 -0.42 0.09 11.97
CA TRP A 60 -0.84 0.72 13.21
C TRP A 60 -0.04 0.13 14.36
N VAL A 61 0.76 0.96 15.03
CA VAL A 61 1.64 0.53 16.13
C VAL A 61 0.80 0.28 17.37
N THR A 62 0.70 -0.97 17.80
CA THR A 62 -0.12 -1.41 18.93
C THR A 62 0.65 -1.38 20.25
N GLU A 63 1.90 -1.83 20.22
CA GLU A 63 2.80 -1.96 21.36
C GLU A 63 4.24 -1.67 20.91
N PRO A 64 5.20 -1.49 21.86
CA PRO A 64 6.61 -1.40 21.49
C PRO A 64 7.04 -2.59 20.62
N ARG A 65 7.53 -2.31 19.43
CA ARG A 65 7.99 -3.28 18.43
C ARG A 65 6.90 -4.16 17.81
N LYS A 66 5.63 -3.82 17.98
CA LYS A 66 4.51 -4.53 17.36
C LYS A 66 3.58 -3.58 16.63
N ALA A 67 3.07 -4.01 15.50
CA ALA A 67 2.06 -3.30 14.76
C ALA A 67 1.09 -4.27 14.09
N MET A 68 -0.16 -3.82 13.92
CA MET A 68 -1.09 -4.44 12.98
C MET A 68 -0.81 -3.88 11.59
N ARG A 69 -0.49 -4.75 10.65
CA ARG A 69 -0.24 -4.42 9.24
C ARG A 69 -1.50 -4.67 8.42
N TYR A 70 -1.84 -3.72 7.54
CA TYR A 70 -2.96 -3.82 6.59
C TYR A 70 -2.46 -3.55 5.17
N GLY A 71 -2.96 -4.31 4.20
CA GLY A 71 -2.74 -3.99 2.79
C GLY A 71 -3.52 -2.77 2.34
N VAL A 72 -2.89 -1.89 1.56
CA VAL A 72 -3.49 -0.65 1.08
C VAL A 72 -3.28 -0.43 -0.42
N GLY A 73 -4.15 0.37 -1.04
CA GLY A 73 -3.89 1.02 -2.31
C GLY A 73 -3.49 2.47 -2.06
N VAL A 74 -2.65 3.04 -2.92
CA VAL A 74 -2.07 4.37 -2.71
C VAL A 74 -2.23 5.29 -3.91
N GLY A 75 -1.79 6.54 -3.78
CA GLY A 75 -1.80 7.54 -4.84
C GLY A 75 -0.94 7.14 -6.05
N ARG A 76 -1.37 7.58 -7.24
CA ARG A 76 -0.51 7.57 -8.43
C ARG A 76 0.70 8.45 -8.20
N ALA A 77 1.80 8.15 -8.87
CA ALA A 77 3.02 8.95 -8.81
C ALA A 77 2.75 10.45 -9.03
N GLY A 78 3.24 11.28 -8.12
CA GLY A 78 3.05 12.73 -8.13
C GLY A 78 1.72 13.22 -7.55
N LEU A 79 0.85 12.34 -7.05
CA LEU A 79 -0.40 12.70 -6.36
C LEU A 79 -0.43 12.20 -4.90
N GLU A 80 0.56 11.43 -4.47
CA GLU A 80 0.63 10.87 -3.14
C GLU A 80 0.91 11.93 -2.07
N PHE A 81 0.31 11.76 -0.91
CA PHE A 81 0.69 12.49 0.29
C PHE A 81 1.99 11.92 0.85
N THR A 82 2.90 12.77 1.29
CA THR A 82 4.14 12.38 1.99
C THR A 82 4.31 13.23 3.24
N GLY A 83 5.04 12.69 4.23
CA GLY A 83 5.27 13.39 5.49
C GLY A 83 4.27 13.01 6.58
N SER A 84 4.02 13.92 7.52
CA SER A 84 3.18 13.64 8.70
C SER A 84 1.92 14.46 8.72
N ALA A 85 0.84 13.84 9.17
CA ALA A 85 -0.47 14.43 9.40
C ALA A 85 -1.08 13.87 10.70
N THR A 86 -2.22 14.40 11.11
CA THR A 86 -3.00 13.93 12.26
C THR A 86 -4.40 13.57 11.80
N ILE A 87 -4.96 12.48 12.31
CA ILE A 87 -6.38 12.18 12.13
C ILE A 87 -7.18 13.15 12.98
N ASP A 88 -7.91 14.07 12.36
CA ASP A 88 -8.71 15.07 13.06
C ASP A 88 -10.21 14.76 13.05
N ARG A 89 -10.65 13.99 12.07
CA ARG A 89 -12.05 13.61 11.92
C ARG A 89 -12.19 12.19 11.40
N LYS A 90 -13.25 11.52 11.87
CA LYS A 90 -13.63 10.17 11.42
C LYS A 90 -15.11 10.19 10.97
N ARG A 91 -15.45 9.43 9.92
CA ARG A 91 -16.82 9.33 9.39
C ARG A 91 -17.14 7.91 8.97
N GLU A 92 -18.31 7.46 9.40
CA GLU A 92 -18.95 6.26 8.85
C GLU A 92 -19.73 6.63 7.59
N TRP A 93 -19.67 5.77 6.59
CA TRP A 93 -20.32 5.96 5.31
C TRP A 93 -20.26 7.41 4.80
N PRO A 94 -19.05 7.95 4.61
CA PRO A 94 -18.87 9.35 4.26
C PRO A 94 -19.51 9.70 2.93
N SER A 95 -20.10 10.88 2.81
CA SER A 95 -20.43 11.46 1.52
C SER A 95 -19.15 11.86 0.77
N TRP A 96 -19.24 11.92 -0.56
CA TRP A 96 -18.08 12.21 -1.41
C TRP A 96 -18.41 13.14 -2.57
N ARG A 97 -17.47 14.00 -2.87
CA ARG A 97 -17.41 14.81 -4.10
C ARG A 97 -15.95 14.86 -4.56
N PRO A 98 -15.65 14.77 -5.86
CA PRO A 98 -14.30 15.01 -6.36
C PRO A 98 -13.88 16.45 -6.07
N THR A 99 -12.58 16.67 -5.85
CA THR A 99 -12.05 18.03 -5.73
C THR A 99 -12.08 18.74 -7.09
N PRO A 100 -12.02 20.09 -7.11
CA PRO A 100 -11.95 20.84 -8.38
C PRO A 100 -10.80 20.34 -9.28
N GLU A 101 -9.62 20.07 -8.71
CA GLU A 101 -8.45 19.59 -9.44
C GLU A 101 -8.67 18.17 -10.02
N MET A 102 -9.45 17.33 -9.35
CA MET A 102 -9.82 16.02 -9.88
C MET A 102 -10.74 16.17 -11.08
N ILE A 103 -11.73 17.09 -11.02
CA ILE A 103 -12.65 17.37 -12.12
C ILE A 103 -11.88 17.94 -13.31
N GLU A 104 -11.00 18.91 -13.08
CA GLU A 104 -10.16 19.53 -14.13
C GLU A 104 -9.28 18.50 -14.83
N ARG A 105 -8.68 17.57 -14.07
CA ARG A 105 -7.79 16.53 -14.60
C ARG A 105 -8.52 15.46 -15.39
N GLU A 106 -9.71 15.07 -14.95
CA GLU A 106 -10.48 13.96 -15.55
C GLU A 106 -11.97 14.35 -15.75
N PRO A 107 -12.29 15.41 -16.53
CA PRO A 107 -13.66 15.94 -16.61
C PRO A 107 -14.67 14.91 -17.11
N HIS A 108 -14.29 14.04 -18.04
CA HIS A 108 -15.16 13.00 -18.55
C HIS A 108 -15.57 11.97 -17.49
N ARG A 109 -14.72 11.74 -16.49
CA ARG A 109 -14.99 10.84 -15.38
C ARG A 109 -15.95 11.42 -14.35
N TYR A 110 -15.94 12.75 -14.24
CA TYR A 110 -16.66 13.48 -13.19
C TYR A 110 -17.78 14.36 -13.71
N THR A 111 -18.32 14.08 -14.92
CA THR A 111 -19.39 14.86 -15.57
C THR A 111 -20.58 15.14 -14.66
N LYS A 112 -20.96 14.17 -13.81
CA LYS A 112 -22.06 14.28 -12.85
C LYS A 112 -21.87 15.40 -11.81
N PHE A 113 -20.64 15.88 -11.63
CA PHE A 113 -20.25 16.86 -10.60
C PHE A 113 -19.90 18.23 -11.20
N ILE A 114 -20.00 18.40 -12.52
CA ILE A 114 -19.69 19.66 -13.21
C ILE A 114 -20.91 20.59 -13.11
N ASP A 115 -20.64 21.88 -12.85
CA ASP A 115 -21.61 22.97 -12.80
C ASP A 115 -22.81 22.73 -11.84
N ASN A 116 -22.59 22.02 -10.76
CA ASN A 116 -23.59 21.77 -9.73
C ASN A 116 -22.96 21.47 -8.36
N ASP A 117 -23.80 21.44 -7.31
CA ASP A 117 -23.39 21.15 -5.93
C ASP A 117 -23.68 19.69 -5.53
N TYR A 118 -23.81 18.80 -6.48
CA TYR A 118 -24.09 17.40 -6.17
C TYR A 118 -23.00 16.76 -5.32
N ILE A 119 -23.40 16.18 -4.21
CA ILE A 119 -22.56 15.39 -3.31
C ILE A 119 -23.10 13.96 -3.31
N MET A 120 -22.24 12.99 -3.64
CA MET A 120 -22.60 11.59 -3.60
C MET A 120 -22.83 11.14 -2.16
N PRO A 121 -24.00 10.60 -1.80
CA PRO A 121 -24.24 10.12 -0.45
C PRO A 121 -23.35 8.94 -0.10
N GLY A 122 -23.17 8.68 1.21
CA GLY A 122 -22.50 7.48 1.69
C GLY A 122 -23.24 6.21 1.28
N GLY A 123 -22.50 5.13 1.10
CA GLY A 123 -23.06 3.84 0.71
C GLY A 123 -22.09 2.95 -0.08
N PRO A 124 -22.51 1.72 -0.42
CA PRO A 124 -21.64 0.73 -1.08
C PRO A 124 -21.06 1.18 -2.42
N SER A 125 -21.75 2.07 -3.15
CA SER A 125 -21.28 2.61 -4.44
C SER A 125 -20.35 3.79 -4.31
N ASN A 126 -20.22 4.37 -3.09
CA ASN A 126 -19.37 5.53 -2.83
C ASN A 126 -17.89 5.14 -2.85
N PRO A 127 -17.01 5.88 -3.55
CA PRO A 127 -15.59 5.55 -3.65
C PRO A 127 -14.83 5.60 -2.32
N LEU A 128 -15.34 6.27 -1.29
CA LEU A 128 -14.73 6.28 0.04
C LEU A 128 -15.09 5.04 0.87
N GLY A 129 -16.02 4.21 0.42
CA GLY A 129 -16.40 2.98 1.12
C GLY A 129 -17.03 3.21 2.49
N ALA A 130 -16.83 2.23 3.39
CA ALA A 130 -17.54 2.16 4.67
C ALA A 130 -17.08 3.18 5.71
N ARG A 131 -15.81 3.57 5.72
CA ARG A 131 -15.20 4.47 6.71
C ARG A 131 -14.20 5.41 6.07
N ALA A 132 -14.03 6.60 6.66
CA ALA A 132 -12.94 7.52 6.33
C ALA A 132 -12.35 8.18 7.57
N LEU A 133 -11.00 8.22 7.63
CA LEU A 133 -10.19 8.94 8.59
C LEU A 133 -9.52 10.10 7.83
N TYR A 134 -9.83 11.32 8.25
CA TYR A 134 -9.43 12.55 7.56
C TYR A 134 -8.12 13.06 8.11
N LEU A 135 -7.15 13.31 7.22
CA LEU A 135 -5.81 13.71 7.57
C LEU A 135 -5.69 15.24 7.54
N TYR A 136 -5.23 15.81 8.64
CA TYR A 136 -5.01 17.24 8.82
C TYR A 136 -3.54 17.52 9.06
N GLN A 137 -3.06 18.65 8.56
CA GLN A 137 -1.72 19.15 8.82
C GLN A 137 -1.81 20.60 9.31
N ASN A 138 -1.27 20.87 10.49
CA ASN A 138 -1.35 22.19 11.12
C ASN A 138 -2.80 22.74 11.24
N GLY A 139 -3.77 21.85 11.53
CA GLY A 139 -5.19 22.21 11.64
C GLY A 139 -5.92 22.43 10.31
N VAL A 140 -5.25 22.22 9.17
CA VAL A 140 -5.82 22.36 7.84
C VAL A 140 -6.11 20.99 7.24
N ASP A 141 -7.28 20.80 6.64
CA ASP A 141 -7.64 19.59 5.92
C ASP A 141 -6.72 19.42 4.69
N THR A 142 -5.99 18.31 4.64
CA THR A 142 -5.07 18.01 3.53
C THR A 142 -5.77 17.48 2.30
N TYR A 143 -7.07 17.21 2.37
CA TYR A 143 -7.83 16.44 1.37
C TYR A 143 -7.36 15.01 1.17
N PHE A 144 -6.37 14.53 1.91
CA PHE A 144 -6.00 13.12 1.96
C PHE A 144 -6.76 12.38 3.06
N ARG A 145 -7.04 11.12 2.80
CA ARG A 145 -7.83 10.25 3.67
C ARG A 145 -7.24 8.84 3.72
N ILE A 146 -7.42 8.17 4.84
CA ILE A 146 -7.41 6.71 4.91
C ILE A 146 -8.88 6.30 4.85
N HIS A 147 -9.26 5.49 3.85
CA HIS A 147 -10.67 5.19 3.64
C HIS A 147 -10.90 3.82 3.01
N GLY A 148 -12.14 3.33 3.06
CA GLY A 148 -12.57 2.14 2.36
C GLY A 148 -12.59 2.29 0.85
N THR A 149 -13.18 1.34 0.16
CA THR A 149 -13.29 1.41 -1.31
C THR A 149 -14.47 0.60 -1.83
N ASN A 150 -15.05 1.05 -2.94
CA ASN A 150 -15.95 0.26 -3.78
C ASN A 150 -15.19 -0.49 -4.90
N GLN A 151 -13.85 -0.41 -4.91
CA GLN A 151 -12.97 -1.03 -5.91
C GLN A 151 -11.89 -1.89 -5.21
N PRO A 152 -12.24 -3.01 -4.58
CA PRO A 152 -11.33 -3.81 -3.76
C PRO A 152 -10.09 -4.33 -4.52
N LYS A 153 -10.19 -4.55 -5.83
CA LYS A 153 -9.07 -4.97 -6.68
C LYS A 153 -7.96 -3.91 -6.84
N THR A 154 -8.16 -2.70 -6.32
CA THR A 154 -7.14 -1.64 -6.35
C THR A 154 -6.23 -1.63 -5.12
N ILE A 155 -6.45 -2.53 -4.17
CA ILE A 155 -5.54 -2.73 -3.05
C ILE A 155 -4.27 -3.42 -3.58
N GLY A 156 -3.10 -2.96 -3.14
CA GLY A 156 -1.81 -3.37 -3.68
C GLY A 156 -1.39 -2.64 -4.96
N SER A 157 -2.04 -1.50 -5.28
CA SER A 157 -1.69 -0.73 -6.48
C SER A 157 -1.70 0.78 -6.26
N SER A 158 -1.02 1.52 -7.15
CA SER A 158 -0.89 2.99 -7.14
C SER A 158 -1.86 3.61 -8.16
N VAL A 159 -3.15 3.73 -7.79
CA VAL A 159 -4.19 4.18 -8.72
C VAL A 159 -5.09 5.30 -8.18
N SER A 160 -4.95 5.67 -6.91
CA SER A 160 -5.80 6.71 -6.31
C SER A 160 -5.34 8.13 -6.70
N ASN A 161 -6.17 9.12 -6.38
CA ASN A 161 -5.80 10.54 -6.50
C ASN A 161 -5.08 11.06 -5.23
N GLY A 162 -4.34 10.16 -4.54
CA GLY A 162 -3.51 10.48 -3.39
C GLY A 162 -3.93 9.78 -2.09
N CYS A 163 -5.20 9.50 -1.92
CA CYS A 163 -5.71 8.86 -0.71
C CYS A 163 -5.23 7.41 -0.55
N ILE A 164 -5.22 6.97 0.71
CA ILE A 164 -4.84 5.61 1.12
C ILE A 164 -6.12 4.78 1.18
N ARG A 165 -6.23 3.80 0.29
CA ARG A 165 -7.40 2.91 0.19
C ARG A 165 -7.19 1.64 0.98
N MET A 166 -8.25 1.16 1.64
CA MET A 166 -8.29 -0.12 2.36
C MET A 166 -9.53 -0.92 1.92
N LEU A 167 -9.50 -2.22 2.10
CA LEU A 167 -10.74 -3.01 2.05
C LEU A 167 -11.72 -2.48 3.11
N ASN A 168 -13.02 -2.52 2.84
CA ASN A 168 -14.03 -1.96 3.76
C ASN A 168 -14.00 -2.61 5.14
N GLU A 169 -13.79 -3.90 5.22
CA GLU A 169 -13.63 -4.64 6.48
C GLU A 169 -12.38 -4.17 7.26
N HIS A 170 -11.25 -3.97 6.56
CA HIS A 170 -9.99 -3.56 7.18
C HIS A 170 -10.01 -2.12 7.68
N VAL A 171 -10.62 -1.21 6.91
CA VAL A 171 -10.78 0.18 7.38
C VAL A 171 -11.77 0.28 8.53
N THR A 172 -12.77 -0.60 8.60
CA THR A 172 -13.70 -0.66 9.73
C THR A 172 -12.97 -1.11 11.00
N ASP A 173 -12.15 -2.16 10.94
CA ASP A 173 -11.32 -2.60 12.06
C ASP A 173 -10.34 -1.49 12.51
N LEU A 174 -9.62 -0.86 11.59
CA LEU A 174 -8.73 0.26 11.90
C LEU A 174 -9.49 1.45 12.51
N TYR A 175 -10.65 1.78 11.96
CA TYR A 175 -11.50 2.88 12.43
C TYR A 175 -11.91 2.72 13.89
N GLU A 176 -12.32 1.52 14.31
CA GLU A 176 -12.73 1.25 15.70
C GLU A 176 -11.55 1.39 16.67
N ARG A 177 -10.34 1.04 16.25
CA ARG A 177 -9.15 1.02 17.11
C ARG A 177 -8.47 2.38 17.25
N VAL A 178 -8.47 3.19 16.20
CA VAL A 178 -7.63 4.39 16.09
C VAL A 178 -8.39 5.63 16.54
N PRO A 179 -7.95 6.35 17.60
CA PRO A 179 -8.61 7.58 18.05
C PRO A 179 -8.32 8.78 17.13
N VAL A 180 -9.16 9.80 17.22
CA VAL A 180 -8.84 11.16 16.75
C VAL A 180 -7.59 11.66 17.51
N GLY A 181 -6.73 12.41 16.85
CA GLY A 181 -5.43 12.85 17.36
C GLY A 181 -4.28 11.91 16.99
N THR A 182 -4.56 10.75 16.41
CA THR A 182 -3.52 9.81 15.97
C THR A 182 -2.63 10.42 14.89
N LYS A 183 -1.31 10.37 15.11
CA LYS A 183 -0.31 10.75 14.13
C LYS A 183 -0.21 9.71 13.02
N VAL A 184 -0.18 10.19 11.77
CA VAL A 184 0.02 9.38 10.56
C VAL A 184 1.28 9.88 9.87
N THR A 185 2.21 8.99 9.57
CA THR A 185 3.42 9.31 8.80
C THR A 185 3.44 8.46 7.54
N VAL A 186 3.56 9.12 6.39
CA VAL A 186 3.71 8.48 5.07
C VAL A 186 5.18 8.63 4.63
N LEU A 187 5.86 7.50 4.44
CA LEU A 187 7.31 7.36 4.22
C LEU A 187 7.68 7.18 2.74
#